data_694eda91ee03331d44520fb30932b2d2
#
_entry.id   694eda91ee03331d44520fb30932b2d2
#
_cell.length_a   1.000
_cell.length_b   1.000
_cell.length_c   1.000
_cell.angle_alpha   90.00
_cell.angle_beta   90.00
_cell.angle_gamma   90.00
#
_symmetry.space_group_name_H-M   'P 1'
#
loop_
_entity.id
_entity.type
_entity.pdbx_description
1 polymer ?
#
loop_
_entity_poly.entity_id
_entity_poly.type
_entity_poly.pdbx_seq_one_letter_code
_entity_poly.pdbx_strand_id
1 'polypeptide(L)'
;MLTDTTHLTKEQIKKTGSFYTPLCVGEKLMSKIDDETWSDPTKTFCDPTCGTGAIIIPMLDNRVKHGVDATVALKTMYGNELIKESYDILMKNLEDWATAHGVTDTSWKDNFYNMDVFEWVKLEVGK
;
A
#
# COMPACT_ATOMS: atom_id res chain seq x y z
N MET A 1 10.60 -5.77 7.58
CA MET A 1 9.40 -5.68 8.41
C MET A 1 8.54 -4.50 7.98
N LEU A 2 7.25 -4.69 7.86
CA LEU A 2 6.33 -3.72 7.27
C LEU A 2 6.12 -2.45 8.11
N THR A 3 6.34 -2.53 9.43
CA THR A 3 6.16 -1.40 10.34
C THR A 3 7.49 -0.79 10.80
N ASP A 4 8.59 -1.20 10.18
CA ASP A 4 9.92 -0.76 10.58
C ASP A 4 10.21 0.67 10.12
N THR A 5 10.60 1.54 11.05
CA THR A 5 10.93 2.94 10.80
C THR A 5 12.44 3.23 10.92
N THR A 6 13.28 2.18 11.01
CA THR A 6 14.71 2.37 11.25
C THR A 6 15.43 3.16 10.16
N HIS A 7 14.88 3.21 8.96
CA HIS A 7 15.44 3.97 7.84
C HIS A 7 15.20 5.48 7.96
N LEU A 8 14.38 5.93 8.94
CA LEU A 8 14.06 7.34 9.14
C LEU A 8 14.75 7.90 10.37
N THR A 9 15.22 9.14 10.27
CA THR A 9 15.69 9.90 11.42
C THR A 9 14.51 10.52 12.16
N LYS A 10 14.73 10.89 13.44
CA LYS A 10 13.71 11.60 14.21
C LYS A 10 13.34 12.94 13.57
N GLU A 11 14.31 13.62 12.96
CA GLU A 11 14.07 14.88 12.26
C GLU A 11 13.19 14.68 11.02
N GLN A 12 13.43 13.63 10.26
CA GLN A 12 12.61 13.31 9.09
C GLN A 12 11.16 13.06 9.48
N ILE A 13 10.94 12.27 10.52
CA ILE A 13 9.60 11.97 11.03
C ILE A 13 8.90 13.26 11.49
N LYS A 14 9.59 14.09 12.28
CA LYS A 14 9.04 15.33 12.80
C LYS A 14 8.74 16.35 11.70
N LYS A 15 9.66 16.51 10.74
CA LYS A 15 9.56 17.50 9.67
C LYS A 15 8.44 17.16 8.68
N THR A 16 8.29 15.90 8.33
CA THR A 16 7.32 15.45 7.33
C THR A 16 5.96 15.08 7.93
N GLY A 17 5.86 14.98 9.25
CA GLY A 17 4.67 14.46 9.91
C GLY A 17 4.47 12.97 9.68
N SER A 18 5.50 12.28 9.25
CA SER A 18 5.41 10.84 8.98
C SER A 18 5.25 10.04 10.27
N PHE A 19 4.41 9.03 10.21
CA PHE A 19 4.28 8.05 11.28
C PHE A 19 3.97 6.69 10.65
N TYR A 20 4.20 5.65 11.41
CA TYR A 20 3.96 4.29 10.95
C TYR A 20 2.83 3.65 11.71
N THR A 21 1.95 2.99 10.98
CA THR A 21 0.83 2.25 11.56
C THR A 21 1.34 0.91 12.06
N PRO A 22 1.23 0.61 13.36
CA PRO A 22 1.54 -0.72 13.86
C PRO A 22 0.66 -1.78 13.16
N LEU A 23 1.21 -2.96 12.92
CA LEU A 23 0.50 -4.04 12.23
C LEU A 23 -0.85 -4.37 12.88
N CYS A 24 -0.91 -4.41 14.21
CA CYS A 24 -2.17 -4.70 14.93
C CYS A 24 -3.25 -3.64 14.67
N VAL A 25 -2.87 -2.38 14.46
CA VAL A 25 -3.83 -1.31 14.11
C VAL A 25 -4.33 -1.52 12.67
N GLY A 26 -3.44 -1.87 11.76
CA GLY A 26 -3.81 -2.20 10.39
C GLY A 26 -4.80 -3.36 10.32
N GLU A 27 -4.54 -4.43 11.04
CA GLU A 27 -5.44 -5.59 11.12
C GLU A 27 -6.82 -5.19 11.66
N LYS A 28 -6.86 -4.33 12.69
CA LYS A 28 -8.12 -3.86 13.26
C LYS A 28 -8.91 -3.00 12.26
N LEU A 29 -8.24 -2.14 11.50
CA LEU A 29 -8.87 -1.35 10.45
C LEU A 29 -9.42 -2.25 9.35
N MET A 30 -8.65 -3.26 8.94
CA MET A 30 -9.09 -4.21 7.92
C MET A 30 -10.33 -4.99 8.34
N SER A 31 -10.50 -5.28 9.63
CA SER A 31 -11.67 -5.99 10.13
C SER A 31 -12.98 -5.21 10.00
N LYS A 32 -12.90 -3.90 9.70
CA LYS A 32 -14.08 -3.05 9.45
C LYS A 32 -14.62 -3.15 8.03
N ILE A 33 -13.86 -3.76 7.14
CA ILE A 33 -14.26 -3.94 5.73
C ILE A 33 -14.94 -5.31 5.62
N ASP A 34 -16.11 -5.35 5.00
CA ASP A 34 -16.86 -6.61 4.86
C ASP A 34 -16.25 -7.56 3.83
N ASP A 35 -16.59 -8.84 3.95
CA ASP A 35 -16.05 -9.89 3.07
C ASP A 35 -16.44 -9.67 1.60
N GLU A 36 -17.62 -9.12 1.35
CA GLU A 36 -18.10 -8.84 -0.01
C GLU A 36 -17.19 -7.82 -0.70
N THR A 37 -16.78 -6.77 0.02
CA THR A 37 -15.86 -5.77 -0.52
C THR A 37 -14.48 -6.38 -0.79
N TRP A 38 -13.97 -7.21 0.14
CA TRP A 38 -12.67 -7.86 -0.05
C TRP A 38 -12.64 -8.74 -1.29
N SER A 39 -13.73 -9.45 -1.57
CA SER A 39 -13.80 -10.41 -2.66
C SER A 39 -14.19 -9.81 -4.01
N ASP A 40 -14.62 -8.56 -4.05
CA ASP A 40 -15.04 -7.90 -5.29
C ASP A 40 -13.84 -7.40 -6.09
N PRO A 41 -13.54 -7.99 -7.26
CA PRO A 41 -12.36 -7.60 -8.05
C PRO A 41 -12.48 -6.21 -8.68
N THR A 42 -13.67 -5.60 -8.66
CA THR A 42 -13.89 -4.26 -9.22
C THR A 42 -13.63 -3.14 -8.22
N LYS A 43 -13.51 -3.47 -6.93
CA LYS A 43 -13.25 -2.47 -5.89
C LYS A 43 -11.80 -2.05 -5.90
N THR A 44 -11.58 -0.75 -5.71
CA THR A 44 -10.25 -0.18 -5.57
C THR A 44 -9.97 0.15 -4.11
N PHE A 45 -8.71 0.00 -3.73
CA PHE A 45 -8.23 0.29 -2.38
C PHE A 45 -7.12 1.31 -2.47
N CYS A 46 -7.03 2.17 -1.47
CA CYS A 46 -6.10 3.28 -1.52
C CYS A 46 -5.54 3.60 -0.13
N ASP A 47 -4.23 3.85 -0.07
CA ASP A 47 -3.56 4.37 1.13
C ASP A 47 -2.71 5.58 0.72
N PRO A 48 -3.14 6.82 1.05
CA PRO A 48 -2.44 8.03 0.62
C PRO A 48 -1.13 8.29 1.36
N THR A 49 -0.85 7.55 2.43
CA THR A 49 0.38 7.67 3.22
C THR A 49 0.90 6.29 3.57
N CYS A 50 1.25 5.52 2.56
CA CYS A 50 1.41 4.08 2.69
C CYS A 50 2.74 3.63 3.34
N GLY A 51 3.68 4.53 3.60
CA GLY A 51 4.95 4.17 4.22
C GLY A 51 5.66 3.07 3.44
N THR A 52 6.10 2.03 4.13
CA THR A 52 6.75 0.86 3.53
C THR A 52 5.79 -0.28 3.20
N GLY A 53 4.48 -0.05 3.36
CA GLY A 53 3.46 -1.02 3.00
C GLY A 53 2.81 -1.74 4.19
N ALA A 54 2.87 -1.16 5.39
CA ALA A 54 2.36 -1.79 6.61
C ALA A 54 0.87 -2.17 6.53
N ILE A 55 0.08 -1.42 5.76
CA ILE A 55 -1.34 -1.70 5.54
C ILE A 55 -1.55 -2.34 4.16
N ILE A 56 -0.84 -1.85 3.14
CA ILE A 56 -1.02 -2.30 1.76
C ILE A 56 -0.76 -3.80 1.61
N ILE A 57 0.36 -4.30 2.13
CA ILE A 57 0.69 -5.72 1.98
C ILE A 57 -0.37 -6.63 2.63
N PRO A 58 -0.78 -6.38 3.90
CA PRO A 58 -1.87 -7.15 4.50
C PRO A 58 -3.19 -7.06 3.72
N MET A 59 -3.51 -5.91 3.13
CA MET A 59 -4.70 -5.78 2.29
C MET A 59 -4.62 -6.64 1.04
N LEU A 60 -3.47 -6.67 0.38
CA LEU A 60 -3.25 -7.53 -0.78
C LEU A 60 -3.40 -9.01 -0.40
N ASP A 61 -2.79 -9.42 0.71
CA ASP A 61 -2.91 -10.79 1.21
C ASP A 61 -4.37 -11.16 1.49
N ASN A 62 -5.11 -10.25 2.09
CA ASN A 62 -6.49 -10.49 2.44
C ASN A 62 -7.39 -10.60 1.20
N ARG A 63 -7.12 -9.80 0.18
CA ARG A 63 -7.86 -9.88 -1.08
C ARG A 63 -7.62 -11.23 -1.78
N VAL A 64 -6.38 -11.69 -1.80
CA VAL A 64 -6.04 -13.00 -2.35
C VAL A 64 -6.72 -14.11 -1.56
N LYS A 65 -6.71 -14.00 -0.24
CA LYS A 65 -7.41 -14.93 0.65
C LYS A 65 -8.92 -15.00 0.35
N HIS A 66 -9.52 -13.90 -0.08
CA HIS A 66 -10.94 -13.82 -0.44
C HIS A 66 -11.20 -14.15 -1.92
N GLY A 67 -10.23 -14.72 -2.62
CA GLY A 67 -10.41 -15.23 -3.97
C GLY A 67 -10.09 -14.26 -5.11
N VAL A 68 -9.56 -13.08 -4.81
CA VAL A 68 -9.14 -12.14 -5.85
C VAL A 68 -7.80 -12.57 -6.43
N ASP A 69 -7.68 -12.57 -7.76
CA ASP A 69 -6.41 -12.85 -8.42
C ASP A 69 -5.35 -11.84 -7.98
N ALA A 70 -4.12 -12.32 -7.75
CA ALA A 70 -3.03 -11.49 -7.25
C ALA A 70 -2.72 -10.29 -8.18
N THR A 71 -2.76 -10.49 -9.49
CA THR A 71 -2.55 -9.42 -10.46
C THR A 71 -3.65 -8.36 -10.33
N VAL A 72 -4.90 -8.78 -10.21
CA VAL A 72 -6.04 -7.86 -10.02
C VAL A 72 -5.91 -7.12 -8.69
N ALA A 73 -5.52 -7.82 -7.62
CA ALA A 73 -5.32 -7.20 -6.31
C ALA A 73 -4.31 -6.05 -6.40
N LEU A 74 -3.18 -6.24 -7.07
CA LEU A 74 -2.19 -5.19 -7.29
C LEU A 74 -2.70 -4.06 -8.18
N LYS A 75 -3.38 -4.38 -9.26
CA LYS A 75 -3.87 -3.38 -10.22
C LYS A 75 -5.00 -2.51 -9.68
N THR A 76 -5.65 -2.94 -8.62
CA THR A 76 -6.73 -2.20 -7.95
C THR A 76 -6.29 -1.60 -6.62
N MET A 77 -5.01 -1.67 -6.29
CA MET A 77 -4.42 -1.06 -5.11
C MET A 77 -3.66 0.21 -5.51
N TYR A 78 -3.90 1.30 -4.78
CA TYR A 78 -3.29 2.60 -5.02
C TYR A 78 -2.64 3.11 -3.74
N GLY A 79 -1.52 3.78 -3.88
CA GLY A 79 -0.82 4.32 -2.73
C GLY A 79 0.07 5.51 -3.07
N ASN A 80 0.42 6.25 -2.04
CA ASN A 80 1.34 7.37 -2.14
C ASN A 80 2.19 7.45 -0.90
N GLU A 81 3.46 7.81 -1.06
CA GLU A 81 4.38 8.05 0.03
C GLU A 81 5.28 9.23 -0.30
N LEU A 82 5.31 10.20 0.63
CA LEU A 82 6.09 11.43 0.47
C LEU A 82 7.60 11.18 0.54
N ILE A 83 8.02 10.30 1.45
CA ILE A 83 9.45 10.07 1.72
C ILE A 83 10.01 9.07 0.72
N LYS A 84 10.99 9.51 -0.07
CA LYS A 84 11.59 8.71 -1.14
C LYS A 84 12.14 7.38 -0.64
N GLU A 85 12.83 7.37 0.49
CA GLU A 85 13.41 6.14 1.06
C GLU A 85 12.33 5.14 1.41
N SER A 86 11.23 5.59 2.02
CA SER A 86 10.08 4.74 2.36
C SER A 86 9.40 4.22 1.09
N TYR A 87 9.25 5.08 0.10
CA TYR A 87 8.69 4.71 -1.20
C TYR A 87 9.51 3.61 -1.89
N ASP A 88 10.83 3.74 -1.87
CA ASP A 88 11.71 2.74 -2.49
C ASP A 88 11.59 1.38 -1.79
N ILE A 89 11.48 1.38 -0.46
CA ILE A 89 11.25 0.16 0.32
C ILE A 89 9.88 -0.43 0.02
N LEU A 90 8.86 0.42 -0.07
CA LEU A 90 7.50 0.00 -0.46
C LEU A 90 7.52 -0.72 -1.80
N MET A 91 8.15 -0.12 -2.80
CA MET A 91 8.19 -0.70 -4.15
C MET A 91 8.92 -2.04 -4.17
N LYS A 92 10.00 -2.17 -3.39
CA LYS A 92 10.69 -3.44 -3.24
C LYS A 92 9.81 -4.50 -2.57
N ASN A 93 9.10 -4.11 -1.52
CA ASN A 93 8.18 -5.03 -0.82
C ASN A 93 7.05 -5.49 -1.75
N LEU A 94 6.53 -4.59 -2.57
CA LEU A 94 5.50 -4.93 -3.55
C LEU A 94 6.02 -5.83 -4.67
N GLU A 95 7.24 -5.59 -5.15
CA GLU A 95 7.88 -6.48 -6.13
C GLU A 95 8.11 -7.88 -5.57
N ASP A 96 8.56 -7.98 -4.32
CA ASP A 96 8.76 -9.26 -3.65
C ASP A 96 7.42 -9.99 -3.49
N TRP A 97 6.38 -9.27 -3.14
CA TRP A 97 5.03 -9.82 -3.03
C TRP A 97 4.53 -10.33 -4.41
N ALA A 98 4.71 -9.52 -5.44
CA ALA A 98 4.31 -9.89 -6.81
C ALA A 98 5.03 -11.15 -7.27
N THR A 99 6.33 -11.22 -7.04
CA THR A 99 7.13 -12.40 -7.39
C THR A 99 6.66 -13.64 -6.65
N ALA A 100 6.39 -13.50 -5.36
CA ALA A 100 5.91 -14.62 -4.53
C ALA A 100 4.55 -15.15 -4.99
N HIS A 101 3.74 -14.30 -5.61
CA HIS A 101 2.40 -14.66 -6.10
C HIS A 101 2.35 -14.92 -7.62
N GLY A 102 3.50 -14.97 -8.28
CA GLY A 102 3.57 -15.27 -9.71
C GLY A 102 3.05 -14.16 -10.63
N VAL A 103 3.01 -12.92 -10.14
CA VAL A 103 2.57 -11.77 -10.94
C VAL A 103 3.70 -11.33 -11.87
N THR A 104 3.46 -11.35 -13.17
CA THR A 104 4.43 -10.92 -14.20
C THR A 104 4.12 -9.54 -14.78
N ASP A 105 2.87 -9.09 -14.65
CA ASP A 105 2.46 -7.74 -15.06
C ASP A 105 3.16 -6.70 -14.18
N THR A 106 3.63 -5.62 -14.77
CA THR A 106 4.31 -4.53 -14.06
C THR A 106 3.53 -3.22 -14.10
N SER A 107 2.38 -3.18 -14.76
CA SER A 107 1.58 -1.95 -14.89
C SER A 107 1.05 -1.43 -13.56
N TRP A 108 0.92 -2.31 -12.56
CA TRP A 108 0.49 -1.92 -11.21
C TRP A 108 1.43 -0.90 -10.56
N LYS A 109 2.70 -0.83 -10.99
CA LYS A 109 3.68 0.11 -10.44
C LYS A 109 3.25 1.56 -10.62
N ASP A 110 2.49 1.85 -11.67
CA ASP A 110 2.00 3.20 -11.95
C ASP A 110 0.93 3.68 -10.94
N ASN A 111 0.43 2.77 -10.10
CA ASN A 111 -0.56 3.09 -9.07
C ASN A 111 0.07 3.62 -7.77
N PHE A 112 1.40 3.57 -7.68
CA PHE A 112 2.11 3.96 -6.46
C PHE A 112 2.99 5.18 -6.75
N TYR A 113 2.79 6.23 -5.96
CA TYR A 113 3.34 7.56 -6.20
C TYR A 113 4.27 7.98 -5.07
N ASN A 114 5.25 8.83 -5.41
CA ASN A 114 6.16 9.45 -4.44
C ASN A 114 6.00 10.97 -4.56
N MET A 115 5.02 11.53 -3.85
CA MET A 115 4.71 12.95 -3.97
C MET A 115 3.96 13.46 -2.75
N ASP A 116 3.76 14.76 -2.67
CA ASP A 116 2.95 15.38 -1.64
C ASP A 116 1.49 14.93 -1.79
N VAL A 117 0.85 14.60 -0.66
CA VAL A 117 -0.51 14.05 -0.68
C VAL A 117 -1.53 15.04 -1.25
N PHE A 118 -1.35 16.33 -1.02
CA PHE A 118 -2.28 17.34 -1.55
C PHE A 118 -2.17 17.47 -3.07
N GLU A 119 -0.98 17.26 -3.62
CA GLU A 119 -0.82 17.19 -5.07
C GLU A 119 -1.35 15.87 -5.63
N TRP A 120 -1.14 14.78 -4.89
CA TRP A 120 -1.60 13.46 -5.28
C TRP A 120 -3.12 13.37 -5.41
N VAL A 121 -3.88 13.98 -4.48
CA VAL A 121 -5.35 13.95 -4.54
C VAL A 121 -5.91 14.67 -5.77
N LYS A 122 -5.16 15.63 -6.33
CA LYS A 122 -5.55 16.32 -7.56
C LYS A 122 -5.51 15.42 -8.79
N LEU A 123 -4.83 14.29 -8.73
CA LEU A 123 -4.72 13.34 -9.84
C LEU A 123 -5.96 12.48 -10.03
N GLU A 124 -6.91 12.52 -9.11
CA GLU A 124 -8.13 11.70 -9.14
C GLU A 124 -7.82 10.21 -9.27
N VAL A 125 -6.82 9.76 -8.54
CA VAL A 125 -6.32 8.39 -8.58
C VAL A 125 -7.41 7.38 -8.21
N GLY A 126 -7.50 6.27 -8.96
CA GLY A 126 -8.44 5.20 -8.67
C GLY A 126 -9.87 5.41 -9.18
N LYS A 127 -10.10 6.43 -9.99
CA LYS A 127 -11.41 6.69 -10.58
C LYS A 127 -11.59 6.06 -11.94
#